data_6ee1ca485833d5f46c5354dc2e594e75
#
_entry.id   6ee1ca485833d5f46c5354dc2e594e75
#
_cell.length_a   1.000
_cell.length_b   1.000
_cell.length_c   1.000
_cell.angle_alpha   90.00
_cell.angle_beta   90.00
_cell.angle_gamma   90.00
#
_symmetry.space_group_name_H-M   'P 1'
#
loop_
_entity.id
_entity.type
_entity.pdbx_description
1 polymer ?
#
loop_
_entity_poly.entity_id
_entity_poly.type
_entity_poly.pdbx_seq_one_letter_code
_entity_poly.pdbx_strand_id
1 'polypeptide(L)'
;RWVTAHLTATRRLDFPMFDAPQKMLTALPGVGYKPQHFAAIMENPAPVGWLEIHAENYMVDGGRPLAQMRALSERFPISVHGVGLSIGGEGPLDPDHLARLKHLCDWLNPASFSEHLAWSTHDSHFLNDLLPLPYAAGTLARVADHIDHVQNALGRQMLLENPSSYLAFEDSEMTETDFLREIVRATGCGLLLDVNNVFVSATNLGYSPQGYIDDYPLSAVGEIHLGGHDEDADEHGAPLLIDSHGREVVDPVWALLDHTLTQSGPRPLLIEWDTNVPEWDVLAAEAKRADAALAVFA
;
A
#
# COMPACT_ATOMS: atom_id res chain seq x y z
N ARG A 1 -38.52 25.39 10.32
CA ARG A 1 -38.98 24.05 9.86
C ARG A 1 -37.82 23.41 9.13
N TRP A 2 -37.15 22.50 9.83
CA TRP A 2 -36.08 21.70 9.29
C TRP A 2 -36.67 20.55 8.47
N VAL A 3 -36.28 20.43 7.22
CA VAL A 3 -36.63 19.28 6.38
C VAL A 3 -35.57 18.22 6.60
N THR A 4 -35.93 17.17 7.30
CA THR A 4 -35.14 15.95 7.50
C THR A 4 -35.14 15.18 6.18
N ALA A 5 -34.03 15.18 5.46
CA ALA A 5 -33.85 14.30 4.32
C ALA A 5 -33.50 12.90 4.87
N HIS A 6 -34.44 11.96 4.72
CA HIS A 6 -34.18 10.55 4.96
C HIS A 6 -33.25 10.00 3.87
N LEU A 7 -32.02 9.69 4.24
CA LEU A 7 -31.15 8.82 3.45
C LEU A 7 -31.63 7.37 3.61
N THR A 8 -32.51 6.94 2.72
CA THR A 8 -32.85 5.53 2.55
C THR A 8 -32.31 5.07 1.21
N ALA A 9 -31.24 4.34 1.21
CA ALA A 9 -31.01 3.16 0.35
C ALA A 9 -29.63 2.59 0.62
N THR A 10 -29.56 1.57 1.46
CA THR A 10 -28.49 0.58 1.42
C THR A 10 -28.47 -0.07 0.03
N ARG A 11 -27.70 0.46 -0.90
CA ARG A 11 -27.29 -0.31 -2.08
C ARG A 11 -26.34 -1.40 -1.57
N ARG A 12 -26.84 -2.63 -1.51
CA ARG A 12 -25.94 -3.78 -1.61
C ARG A 12 -25.30 -3.68 -2.99
N LEU A 13 -24.02 -3.35 -3.02
CA LEU A 13 -23.22 -3.47 -4.23
C LEU A 13 -23.03 -4.98 -4.45
N ASP A 14 -23.79 -5.56 -5.39
CA ASP A 14 -23.48 -6.87 -5.94
C ASP A 14 -22.19 -6.70 -6.76
N PHE A 15 -21.04 -6.95 -6.12
CA PHE A 15 -19.76 -7.03 -6.85
C PHE A 15 -19.87 -8.19 -7.84
N PRO A 16 -19.47 -8.00 -9.11
CA PRO A 16 -19.39 -9.09 -10.05
C PRO A 16 -18.47 -10.17 -9.47
N MET A 17 -18.98 -11.40 -9.34
CA MET A 17 -18.17 -12.54 -8.92
C MET A 17 -17.11 -12.80 -9.98
N PHE A 18 -15.84 -12.80 -9.57
CA PHE A 18 -14.71 -13.12 -10.44
C PHE A 18 -14.73 -14.60 -10.81
N ASP A 19 -14.75 -14.92 -12.10
CA ASP A 19 -14.87 -16.29 -12.65
C ASP A 19 -13.56 -17.10 -12.57
N ALA A 20 -12.42 -16.52 -12.16
CA ALA A 20 -11.17 -17.24 -11.98
C ALA A 20 -10.80 -17.29 -10.51
N PRO A 21 -10.31 -18.44 -9.98
CA PRO A 21 -9.80 -18.48 -8.62
C PRO A 21 -8.63 -17.50 -8.50
N GLN A 22 -8.87 -16.38 -7.83
CA GLN A 22 -7.84 -15.39 -7.54
C GLN A 22 -6.81 -16.05 -6.63
N LYS A 23 -5.54 -16.02 -7.03
CA LYS A 23 -4.46 -16.38 -6.10
C LYS A 23 -4.52 -15.35 -4.97
N MET A 24 -4.56 -15.82 -3.74
CA MET A 24 -4.49 -14.94 -2.57
C MET A 24 -3.07 -14.92 -2.04
N LEU A 25 -2.65 -13.78 -1.51
CA LEU A 25 -1.43 -13.73 -0.71
C LEU A 25 -1.66 -14.55 0.57
N THR A 26 -0.64 -15.26 0.98
CA THR A 26 -0.62 -15.98 2.25
C THR A 26 0.14 -15.16 3.30
N ALA A 27 -0.10 -15.40 4.57
CA ALA A 27 0.62 -14.77 5.68
C ALA A 27 2.08 -15.28 5.74
N LEU A 28 2.84 -14.96 4.69
CA LEU A 28 4.26 -15.25 4.50
C LEU A 28 4.99 -13.94 4.19
N PRO A 29 6.32 -13.90 4.37
CA PRO A 29 7.09 -12.75 3.95
C PRO A 29 7.12 -12.62 2.42
N GLY A 30 6.94 -11.40 1.93
CA GLY A 30 7.17 -10.97 0.57
C GLY A 30 8.32 -9.96 0.49
N VAL A 31 8.79 -9.69 -0.71
CA VAL A 31 9.76 -8.61 -0.97
C VAL A 31 9.39 -7.84 -2.23
N GLY A 32 9.70 -6.54 -2.24
CA GLY A 32 9.66 -5.72 -3.44
C GLY A 32 10.65 -6.25 -4.48
N TYR A 33 10.15 -6.74 -5.62
CA TYR A 33 11.00 -7.31 -6.67
C TYR A 33 11.81 -6.23 -7.39
N LYS A 34 13.13 -6.46 -7.45
CA LYS A 34 14.05 -5.64 -8.24
C LYS A 34 14.74 -6.52 -9.29
N PRO A 35 14.87 -6.07 -10.57
CA PRO A 35 15.40 -6.89 -11.67
C PRO A 35 16.79 -7.48 -11.42
N GLN A 36 17.63 -6.83 -10.61
CA GLN A 36 18.95 -7.31 -10.24
C GLN A 36 18.90 -8.60 -9.41
N HIS A 37 17.82 -8.85 -8.66
CA HIS A 37 17.64 -10.04 -7.83
C HIS A 37 17.07 -11.24 -8.60
N PHE A 38 16.71 -11.08 -9.89
CA PHE A 38 16.04 -12.14 -10.66
C PHE A 38 16.74 -13.49 -10.59
N ALA A 39 18.05 -13.51 -10.86
CA ALA A 39 18.80 -14.77 -10.88
C ALA A 39 18.82 -15.43 -9.50
N ALA A 40 19.09 -14.66 -8.45
CA ALA A 40 19.17 -15.14 -7.08
C ALA A 40 17.80 -15.68 -6.58
N ILE A 41 16.70 -14.98 -6.87
CA ILE A 41 15.34 -15.43 -6.54
C ILE A 41 15.00 -16.74 -7.27
N MET A 42 15.37 -16.85 -8.54
CA MET A 42 15.11 -18.07 -9.32
C MET A 42 15.93 -19.26 -8.84
N GLU A 43 17.11 -19.04 -8.28
CA GLU A 43 17.99 -20.07 -7.74
C GLU A 43 17.61 -20.45 -6.30
N ASN A 44 17.48 -19.46 -5.40
CA ASN A 44 17.18 -19.67 -3.99
C ASN A 44 16.27 -18.55 -3.43
N PRO A 45 14.93 -18.70 -3.51
CA PRO A 45 13.98 -17.67 -3.07
C PRO A 45 13.74 -17.66 -1.56
N ALA A 46 14.15 -18.68 -0.80
CA ALA A 46 13.78 -18.82 0.61
C ALA A 46 14.30 -17.65 1.48
N PRO A 47 13.49 -17.12 2.40
CA PRO A 47 12.17 -17.57 2.85
C PRO A 47 10.98 -16.91 2.15
N VAL A 48 11.18 -16.24 1.01
CA VAL A 48 10.17 -15.41 0.33
C VAL A 48 9.03 -16.26 -0.25
N GLY A 49 7.81 -15.95 0.14
CA GLY A 49 6.60 -16.65 -0.32
C GLY A 49 5.87 -15.97 -1.49
N TRP A 50 6.08 -14.67 -1.72
CA TRP A 50 5.46 -13.88 -2.78
C TRP A 50 6.30 -12.63 -3.11
N LEU A 51 6.00 -11.98 -4.22
CA LEU A 51 6.76 -10.82 -4.70
C LEU A 51 5.80 -9.67 -4.98
N GLU A 52 6.27 -8.44 -4.77
CA GLU A 52 5.55 -7.24 -5.19
C GLU A 52 6.29 -6.51 -6.30
N ILE A 53 5.53 -5.82 -7.15
CA ILE A 53 6.05 -4.93 -8.19
C ILE A 53 5.32 -3.59 -8.17
N HIS A 54 6.03 -2.51 -8.48
CA HIS A 54 5.41 -1.25 -8.84
C HIS A 54 4.80 -1.36 -10.24
N ALA A 55 3.51 -1.10 -10.35
CA ALA A 55 2.73 -1.28 -11.58
C ALA A 55 3.35 -0.54 -12.77
N GLU A 56 3.78 0.71 -12.56
CA GLU A 56 4.27 1.61 -13.59
C GLU A 56 5.53 1.10 -14.29
N ASN A 57 6.35 0.31 -13.59
CA ASN A 57 7.56 -0.30 -14.15
C ASN A 57 7.26 -1.43 -15.16
N TYR A 58 6.01 -1.91 -15.19
CA TYR A 58 5.57 -3.04 -16.03
C TYR A 58 4.49 -2.69 -17.04
N MET A 59 4.07 -1.42 -17.10
CA MET A 59 3.12 -0.91 -18.11
C MET A 59 3.84 -0.65 -19.44
N VAL A 60 4.50 -1.67 -19.97
CA VAL A 60 5.32 -1.63 -21.21
C VAL A 60 4.83 -2.70 -22.19
N ASP A 61 5.13 -2.51 -23.49
CA ASP A 61 4.63 -3.40 -24.55
C ASP A 61 5.39 -4.74 -24.67
N GLY A 62 6.40 -4.98 -23.83
CA GLY A 62 7.18 -6.22 -23.89
C GLY A 62 8.60 -6.08 -23.34
N GLY A 63 9.48 -6.98 -23.79
CA GLY A 63 10.89 -6.95 -23.45
C GLY A 63 11.24 -7.77 -22.20
N ARG A 64 12.47 -7.55 -21.71
CA ARG A 64 13.03 -8.31 -20.57
C ARG A 64 12.20 -8.20 -19.29
N PRO A 65 11.65 -7.02 -18.92
CA PRO A 65 10.85 -6.91 -17.70
C PRO A 65 9.66 -7.87 -17.68
N LEU A 66 8.85 -7.90 -18.77
CA LEU A 66 7.69 -8.79 -18.84
C LEU A 66 8.10 -10.26 -18.96
N ALA A 67 9.22 -10.58 -19.61
CA ALA A 67 9.71 -11.96 -19.69
C ALA A 67 10.15 -12.48 -18.30
N GLN A 68 10.85 -11.67 -17.49
CA GLN A 68 11.20 -12.00 -16.13
C GLN A 68 9.96 -12.12 -15.24
N MET A 69 9.03 -11.19 -15.36
CA MET A 69 7.78 -11.21 -14.57
C MET A 69 6.94 -12.45 -14.87
N ARG A 70 6.85 -12.87 -16.13
CA ARG A 70 6.18 -14.14 -16.49
C ARG A 70 6.82 -15.33 -15.78
N ALA A 71 8.15 -15.46 -15.84
CA ALA A 71 8.86 -16.55 -15.18
C ALA A 71 8.67 -16.55 -13.64
N LEU A 72 8.60 -15.36 -13.03
CA LEU A 72 8.34 -15.22 -11.59
C LEU A 72 6.89 -15.57 -11.24
N SER A 73 5.92 -15.09 -12.02
CA SER A 73 4.48 -15.34 -11.76
C SER A 73 4.07 -16.82 -11.90
N GLU A 74 4.85 -17.62 -12.62
CA GLU A 74 4.66 -19.08 -12.65
C GLU A 74 5.01 -19.73 -11.30
N ARG A 75 5.92 -19.12 -10.53
CA ARG A 75 6.44 -19.66 -9.25
C ARG A 75 5.84 -19.00 -8.03
N PHE A 76 5.59 -17.70 -8.08
CA PHE A 76 5.17 -16.88 -6.93
C PHE A 76 3.81 -16.22 -7.18
N PRO A 77 2.98 -16.04 -6.14
CA PRO A 77 1.95 -15.00 -6.14
C PRO A 77 2.61 -13.63 -6.33
N ILE A 78 1.96 -12.73 -7.08
CA ILE A 78 2.45 -11.38 -7.32
C ILE A 78 1.44 -10.39 -6.74
N SER A 79 1.90 -9.44 -5.91
CA SER A 79 1.21 -8.21 -5.57
C SER A 79 1.58 -7.13 -6.60
N VAL A 80 0.62 -6.33 -7.01
CA VAL A 80 0.83 -5.16 -7.87
C VAL A 80 0.51 -3.92 -7.07
N HIS A 81 1.52 -3.09 -6.86
CA HIS A 81 1.42 -1.85 -6.11
C HIS A 81 1.49 -0.66 -7.07
N GLY A 82 0.45 0.16 -7.10
CA GLY A 82 0.37 1.37 -7.92
C GLY A 82 0.89 2.57 -7.15
N VAL A 83 1.59 3.44 -7.86
CA VAL A 83 2.18 4.67 -7.28
C VAL A 83 1.78 5.94 -8.04
N GLY A 84 1.01 5.82 -9.11
CA GLY A 84 0.76 6.92 -10.04
C GLY A 84 -0.69 7.25 -10.33
N LEU A 85 -1.69 6.54 -9.80
CA LEU A 85 -3.10 6.84 -10.04
C LEU A 85 -3.58 8.13 -9.38
N SER A 86 -2.86 8.62 -8.36
CA SER A 86 -3.23 9.87 -7.68
C SER A 86 -4.66 9.84 -7.12
N ILE A 87 -4.98 8.78 -6.35
CA ILE A 87 -6.34 8.52 -5.80
C ILE A 87 -6.88 9.72 -5.01
N GLY A 88 -6.00 10.47 -4.32
CA GLY A 88 -6.34 11.68 -3.58
C GLY A 88 -6.48 12.95 -4.43
N GLY A 89 -6.20 12.88 -5.74
CA GLY A 89 -6.19 14.04 -6.64
C GLY A 89 -7.54 14.73 -6.76
N GLU A 90 -7.57 16.03 -7.08
CA GLU A 90 -8.80 16.80 -7.26
C GLU A 90 -9.49 16.53 -8.61
N GLY A 91 -8.69 16.22 -9.65
CA GLY A 91 -9.18 15.92 -10.98
C GLY A 91 -9.60 14.46 -11.14
N PRO A 92 -10.22 14.10 -12.28
CA PRO A 92 -10.54 12.71 -12.60
C PRO A 92 -9.26 11.88 -12.75
N LEU A 93 -9.37 10.58 -12.49
CA LEU A 93 -8.29 9.63 -12.76
C LEU A 93 -7.91 9.64 -14.25
N ASP A 94 -6.61 9.51 -14.55
CA ASP A 94 -6.12 9.40 -15.92
C ASP A 94 -6.63 8.11 -16.58
N PRO A 95 -7.49 8.20 -17.62
CA PRO A 95 -8.06 7.02 -18.26
C PRO A 95 -7.02 6.17 -18.99
N ASP A 96 -5.95 6.77 -19.50
CA ASP A 96 -4.90 6.05 -20.22
C ASP A 96 -4.01 5.29 -19.22
N HIS A 97 -3.72 5.87 -18.05
CA HIS A 97 -3.04 5.19 -16.97
C HIS A 97 -3.87 3.99 -16.47
N LEU A 98 -5.15 4.22 -16.16
CA LEU A 98 -6.06 3.17 -15.69
C LEU A 98 -6.22 2.03 -16.73
N ALA A 99 -6.25 2.35 -18.02
CA ALA A 99 -6.32 1.34 -19.08
C ALA A 99 -5.04 0.49 -19.14
N ARG A 100 -3.87 1.09 -18.97
CA ARG A 100 -2.58 0.36 -18.92
C ARG A 100 -2.49 -0.52 -17.67
N LEU A 101 -2.91 0.00 -16.52
CA LEU A 101 -3.00 -0.75 -15.28
C LEU A 101 -3.93 -1.96 -15.41
N LYS A 102 -5.12 -1.74 -16.01
CA LYS A 102 -6.05 -2.82 -16.31
C LYS A 102 -5.41 -3.89 -17.18
N HIS A 103 -4.72 -3.50 -18.25
CA HIS A 103 -4.02 -4.44 -19.13
C HIS A 103 -2.98 -5.28 -18.37
N LEU A 104 -2.19 -4.64 -17.50
CA LEU A 104 -1.22 -5.33 -16.65
C LEU A 104 -1.91 -6.33 -15.70
N CYS A 105 -2.98 -5.91 -15.03
CA CYS A 105 -3.72 -6.75 -14.10
C CYS A 105 -4.42 -7.92 -14.81
N ASP A 106 -4.99 -7.70 -16.00
CA ASP A 106 -5.61 -8.77 -16.80
C ASP A 106 -4.57 -9.80 -17.26
N TRP A 107 -3.36 -9.33 -17.65
CA TRP A 107 -2.28 -10.19 -18.10
C TRP A 107 -1.64 -10.99 -16.96
N LEU A 108 -1.37 -10.34 -15.81
CA LEU A 108 -0.64 -10.92 -14.69
C LEU A 108 -1.55 -11.71 -13.74
N ASN A 109 -2.84 -11.34 -13.67
CA ASN A 109 -3.81 -11.81 -12.69
C ASN A 109 -3.23 -11.81 -11.26
N PRO A 110 -2.82 -10.65 -10.71
CA PRO A 110 -2.11 -10.56 -9.46
C PRO A 110 -2.98 -11.03 -8.28
N ALA A 111 -2.30 -11.47 -7.23
CA ALA A 111 -2.94 -11.90 -5.99
C ALA A 111 -3.52 -10.72 -5.19
N SER A 112 -2.89 -9.55 -5.28
CA SER A 112 -3.30 -8.29 -4.64
C SER A 112 -3.07 -7.14 -5.62
N PHE A 113 -3.83 -6.05 -5.42
CA PHE A 113 -3.59 -4.75 -6.03
C PHE A 113 -3.78 -3.67 -4.97
N SER A 114 -2.84 -2.75 -4.87
CA SER A 114 -2.83 -1.65 -3.91
C SER A 114 -2.47 -0.31 -4.55
N GLU A 115 -2.84 0.78 -3.90
CA GLU A 115 -2.54 2.17 -4.26
C GLU A 115 -2.52 3.06 -3.02
N HIS A 116 -1.81 4.19 -3.08
CA HIS A 116 -1.64 5.10 -1.97
C HIS A 116 -2.83 6.05 -1.76
N LEU A 117 -3.12 6.38 -0.51
CA LEU A 117 -3.99 7.50 -0.13
C LEU A 117 -3.21 8.82 -0.27
N ALA A 118 -2.86 9.17 -1.50
CA ALA A 118 -2.04 10.33 -1.82
C ALA A 118 -2.44 10.90 -3.19
N TRP A 119 -1.92 12.09 -3.51
CA TRP A 119 -2.00 12.64 -4.84
C TRP A 119 -0.62 12.98 -5.37
N SER A 120 -0.43 12.81 -6.68
CA SER A 120 0.82 13.09 -7.40
C SER A 120 0.58 13.88 -8.69
N THR A 121 -0.69 14.11 -9.05
CA THR A 121 -1.05 14.84 -10.27
C THR A 121 -1.90 16.04 -9.93
N HIS A 122 -1.52 17.23 -10.43
CA HIS A 122 -2.30 18.45 -10.35
C HIS A 122 -2.39 19.07 -11.75
N ASP A 123 -3.60 19.24 -12.27
CA ASP A 123 -3.87 19.60 -13.66
C ASP A 123 -3.13 18.67 -14.64
N SER A 124 -2.18 19.22 -15.42
CA SER A 124 -1.37 18.47 -16.38
C SER A 124 0.05 18.15 -15.86
N HIS A 125 0.33 18.43 -14.59
CA HIS A 125 1.66 18.23 -14.01
C HIS A 125 1.68 17.01 -13.11
N PHE A 126 2.57 16.07 -13.41
CA PHE A 126 2.90 14.98 -12.53
C PHE A 126 4.05 15.40 -11.60
N LEU A 127 3.85 15.22 -10.30
CA LEU A 127 4.83 15.45 -9.25
C LEU A 127 5.34 14.06 -8.83
N ASN A 128 6.65 13.87 -8.85
CA ASN A 128 7.24 12.60 -8.49
C ASN A 128 7.33 12.48 -6.95
N ASP A 129 6.16 12.56 -6.30
CA ASP A 129 6.01 12.48 -4.85
C ASP A 129 4.60 12.02 -4.49
N LEU A 130 4.43 11.50 -3.27
CA LEU A 130 3.15 11.11 -2.68
C LEU A 130 2.69 12.22 -1.74
N LEU A 131 1.85 13.10 -2.24
CA LEU A 131 1.45 14.30 -1.51
C LEU A 131 0.20 14.04 -0.66
N PRO A 132 0.17 14.60 0.58
CA PRO A 132 -0.91 14.40 1.51
C PRO A 132 -2.18 15.17 1.10
N LEU A 133 -3.31 14.82 1.73
CA LEU A 133 -4.61 15.44 1.50
C LEU A 133 -5.33 15.71 2.83
N PRO A 134 -6.23 16.72 2.88
CA PRO A 134 -7.01 16.96 4.09
C PRO A 134 -8.08 15.88 4.29
N TYR A 135 -8.21 15.36 5.50
CA TYR A 135 -9.22 14.35 5.85
C TYR A 135 -10.56 15.00 6.16
N ALA A 136 -11.24 15.45 5.12
CA ALA A 136 -12.52 16.16 5.18
C ALA A 136 -13.61 15.42 4.39
N ALA A 137 -14.88 15.72 4.65
CA ALA A 137 -16.01 15.05 4.01
C ALA A 137 -16.00 15.14 2.47
N GLY A 138 -15.58 16.29 1.91
CA GLY A 138 -15.45 16.48 0.46
C GLY A 138 -14.36 15.61 -0.15
N THR A 139 -13.21 15.50 0.51
CA THR A 139 -12.10 14.63 0.12
C THR A 139 -12.50 13.16 0.20
N LEU A 140 -13.18 12.76 1.28
CA LEU A 140 -13.68 11.40 1.46
C LEU A 140 -14.60 10.97 0.32
N ALA A 141 -15.56 11.82 -0.07
CA ALA A 141 -16.48 11.53 -1.16
C ALA A 141 -15.73 11.34 -2.50
N ARG A 142 -14.75 12.19 -2.79
CA ARG A 142 -13.93 12.12 -4.01
C ARG A 142 -13.06 10.87 -4.05
N VAL A 143 -12.33 10.58 -2.96
CA VAL A 143 -11.49 9.38 -2.84
C VAL A 143 -12.33 8.11 -2.98
N ALA A 144 -13.52 8.07 -2.35
CA ALA A 144 -14.43 6.94 -2.49
C ALA A 144 -14.88 6.73 -3.95
N ASP A 145 -15.22 7.80 -4.68
CA ASP A 145 -15.61 7.74 -6.09
C ASP A 145 -14.45 7.24 -6.97
N HIS A 146 -13.21 7.69 -6.71
CA HIS A 146 -12.02 7.22 -7.41
C HIS A 146 -11.76 5.73 -7.16
N ILE A 147 -11.85 5.28 -5.90
CA ILE A 147 -11.68 3.86 -5.54
C ILE A 147 -12.74 3.00 -6.24
N ASP A 148 -14.00 3.40 -6.21
CA ASP A 148 -15.07 2.68 -6.91
C ASP A 148 -14.81 2.61 -8.41
N HIS A 149 -14.31 3.69 -9.01
CA HIS A 149 -13.93 3.70 -10.42
C HIS A 149 -12.81 2.69 -10.72
N VAL A 150 -11.75 2.67 -9.90
CA VAL A 150 -10.63 1.73 -10.05
C VAL A 150 -11.11 0.29 -9.88
N GLN A 151 -11.83 -0.01 -8.80
CA GLN A 151 -12.33 -1.37 -8.54
C GLN A 151 -13.24 -1.87 -9.66
N ASN A 152 -14.12 -1.02 -10.19
CA ASN A 152 -14.99 -1.35 -11.31
C ASN A 152 -14.20 -1.57 -12.61
N ALA A 153 -13.19 -0.73 -12.90
CA ALA A 153 -12.36 -0.86 -14.09
C ALA A 153 -11.50 -2.13 -14.07
N LEU A 154 -10.87 -2.41 -12.92
CA LEU A 154 -10.00 -3.58 -12.75
C LEU A 154 -10.80 -4.86 -12.49
N GLY A 155 -12.06 -4.75 -12.08
CA GLY A 155 -12.90 -5.88 -11.69
C GLY A 155 -12.38 -6.62 -10.46
N ARG A 156 -11.75 -5.94 -9.51
CA ARG A 156 -11.18 -6.52 -8.28
C ARG A 156 -11.19 -5.52 -7.13
N GLN A 157 -11.16 -6.04 -5.90
CA GLN A 157 -10.90 -5.22 -4.73
C GLN A 157 -9.49 -4.64 -4.82
N MET A 158 -9.31 -3.39 -4.41
CA MET A 158 -8.01 -2.78 -4.17
C MET A 158 -7.75 -2.65 -2.68
N LEU A 159 -6.48 -2.55 -2.30
CA LEU A 159 -6.05 -2.13 -0.98
C LEU A 159 -5.62 -0.66 -1.06
N LEU A 160 -6.03 0.13 -0.06
CA LEU A 160 -5.62 1.53 0.07
C LEU A 160 -4.58 1.63 1.17
N GLU A 161 -3.44 2.25 0.85
CA GLU A 161 -2.31 2.39 1.76
C GLU A 161 -2.32 3.73 2.49
N ASN A 162 -1.99 3.70 3.80
CA ASN A 162 -1.72 4.89 4.59
C ASN A 162 -0.36 5.52 4.19
N PRO A 163 -0.33 6.81 3.82
CA PRO A 163 0.91 7.46 3.42
C PRO A 163 1.80 7.83 4.61
N SER A 164 3.08 8.08 4.36
CA SER A 164 3.93 8.84 5.28
C SER A 164 3.58 10.33 5.22
N SER A 165 3.48 11.01 6.37
CA SER A 165 3.04 12.39 6.48
C SER A 165 4.09 13.28 7.14
N TYR A 166 4.34 14.43 6.50
CA TYR A 166 5.29 15.46 6.96
C TYR A 166 4.58 16.72 7.46
N LEU A 167 3.29 16.83 7.20
CA LEU A 167 2.45 17.95 7.62
C LEU A 167 1.01 17.48 7.88
N ALA A 168 0.30 18.21 8.71
CA ALA A 168 -1.12 18.04 8.94
C ALA A 168 -1.88 19.27 8.40
N PHE A 169 -3.06 19.04 7.82
CA PHE A 169 -3.92 20.11 7.34
C PHE A 169 -4.85 20.59 8.45
N GLU A 170 -4.92 21.92 8.66
CA GLU A 170 -5.87 22.53 9.60
C GLU A 170 -7.34 22.27 9.20
N ASP A 171 -7.59 22.09 7.92
CA ASP A 171 -8.93 21.82 7.34
C ASP A 171 -9.37 20.34 7.50
N SER A 172 -8.57 19.49 8.12
CA SER A 172 -8.97 18.11 8.41
C SER A 172 -10.08 18.08 9.47
N GLU A 173 -11.19 17.42 9.15
CA GLU A 173 -12.40 17.31 9.98
C GLU A 173 -12.41 16.03 10.83
N MET A 174 -11.55 15.07 10.51
CA MET A 174 -11.44 13.77 11.17
C MET A 174 -10.00 13.26 11.18
N THR A 175 -9.75 12.22 11.97
CA THR A 175 -8.45 11.53 11.98
C THR A 175 -8.27 10.72 10.68
N GLU A 176 -7.02 10.39 10.33
CA GLU A 176 -6.72 9.50 9.20
C GLU A 176 -7.37 8.12 9.38
N THR A 177 -7.31 7.56 10.59
CA THR A 177 -7.91 6.26 10.90
C THR A 177 -9.42 6.24 10.76
N ASP A 178 -10.12 7.35 11.11
CA ASP A 178 -11.55 7.52 10.86
C ASP A 178 -11.84 7.66 9.37
N PHE A 179 -11.02 8.42 8.64
CA PHE A 179 -11.13 8.58 7.20
C PHE A 179 -11.01 7.23 6.48
N LEU A 180 -9.99 6.44 6.81
CA LEU A 180 -9.78 5.10 6.26
C LEU A 180 -10.96 4.16 6.59
N ARG A 181 -11.48 4.22 7.81
CA ARG A 181 -12.65 3.43 8.23
C ARG A 181 -13.89 3.76 7.40
N GLU A 182 -14.14 5.06 7.17
CA GLU A 182 -15.25 5.50 6.34
C GLU A 182 -15.07 5.15 4.85
N ILE A 183 -13.84 5.22 4.32
CA ILE A 183 -13.52 4.78 2.96
C ILE A 183 -13.81 3.27 2.79
N VAL A 184 -13.32 2.43 3.69
CA VAL A 184 -13.60 0.98 3.67
C VAL A 184 -15.12 0.72 3.71
N ARG A 185 -15.83 1.44 4.58
CA ARG A 185 -17.29 1.31 4.70
C ARG A 185 -18.02 1.72 3.42
N ALA A 186 -17.57 2.78 2.76
CA ALA A 186 -18.21 3.33 1.56
C ALA A 186 -17.96 2.49 0.31
N THR A 187 -16.73 2.00 0.11
CA THR A 187 -16.27 1.40 -1.15
C THR A 187 -16.09 -0.13 -1.09
N GLY A 188 -15.99 -0.69 0.12
CA GLY A 188 -15.62 -2.09 0.29
C GLY A 188 -14.18 -2.43 -0.11
N CYS A 189 -13.29 -1.43 -0.28
CA CYS A 189 -11.86 -1.69 -0.47
C CYS A 189 -11.26 -2.33 0.79
N GLY A 190 -10.12 -2.98 0.64
CA GLY A 190 -9.28 -3.36 1.76
C GLY A 190 -8.27 -2.27 2.07
N LEU A 191 -7.40 -2.54 3.04
CA LEU A 191 -6.30 -1.65 3.41
C LEU A 191 -4.96 -2.38 3.27
N LEU A 192 -3.95 -1.64 2.85
CA LEU A 192 -2.56 -1.95 3.03
C LEU A 192 -2.08 -1.08 4.20
N LEU A 193 -1.51 -1.72 5.23
CA LEU A 193 -0.95 -1.01 6.36
C LEU A 193 0.57 -0.95 6.23
N ASP A 194 1.12 0.22 5.92
CA ASP A 194 2.55 0.44 6.05
C ASP A 194 2.88 0.91 7.48
N VAL A 195 3.60 0.05 8.21
CA VAL A 195 3.98 0.27 9.61
C VAL A 195 5.13 1.27 9.72
N ASN A 196 6.02 1.35 8.70
CA ASN A 196 7.05 2.37 8.65
C ASN A 196 6.45 3.76 8.45
N ASN A 197 5.44 3.90 7.56
CA ASN A 197 4.73 5.15 7.33
C ASN A 197 4.02 5.65 8.59
N VAL A 198 3.43 4.72 9.38
CA VAL A 198 2.89 5.08 10.70
C VAL A 198 3.98 5.61 11.63
N PHE A 199 5.14 4.93 11.68
CA PHE A 199 6.25 5.33 12.55
C PHE A 199 6.85 6.69 12.12
N VAL A 200 7.07 6.90 10.83
CA VAL A 200 7.55 8.16 10.24
C VAL A 200 6.58 9.29 10.55
N SER A 201 5.31 9.11 10.23
CA SER A 201 4.27 10.13 10.46
C SER A 201 4.11 10.47 11.94
N ALA A 202 4.10 9.45 12.82
CA ALA A 202 3.98 9.64 14.26
C ALA A 202 5.14 10.44 14.84
N THR A 203 6.37 10.20 14.36
CA THR A 203 7.55 10.94 14.78
C THR A 203 7.50 12.38 14.29
N ASN A 204 7.20 12.59 13.01
CA ASN A 204 7.17 13.92 12.39
C ASN A 204 6.05 14.81 12.94
N LEU A 205 4.89 14.22 13.25
CA LEU A 205 3.70 14.95 13.67
C LEU A 205 3.46 14.90 15.21
N GLY A 206 4.25 14.12 15.94
CA GLY A 206 4.25 14.11 17.42
C GLY A 206 3.07 13.37 18.04
N TYR A 207 2.61 12.25 17.47
CA TYR A 207 1.56 11.41 18.06
C TYR A 207 2.08 9.99 18.38
N SER A 208 1.24 9.17 19.05
CA SER A 208 1.60 7.80 19.40
C SER A 208 1.41 6.85 18.22
N PRO A 209 2.47 6.16 17.71
CA PRO A 209 2.31 5.17 16.67
C PRO A 209 1.49 3.97 17.13
N GLN A 210 1.60 3.54 18.40
CA GLN A 210 0.76 2.48 18.95
C GLN A 210 -0.71 2.90 19.01
N GLY A 211 -1.00 4.16 19.45
CA GLY A 211 -2.35 4.69 19.47
C GLY A 211 -2.98 4.76 18.07
N TYR A 212 -2.18 5.07 17.04
CA TYR A 212 -2.64 5.02 15.67
C TYR A 212 -3.03 3.58 15.26
N ILE A 213 -2.20 2.58 15.57
CA ILE A 213 -2.50 1.16 15.29
C ILE A 213 -3.73 0.69 16.07
N ASP A 214 -3.90 1.11 17.33
CA ASP A 214 -5.05 0.74 18.16
C ASP A 214 -6.38 1.26 17.55
N ASP A 215 -6.33 2.40 16.86
CA ASP A 215 -7.49 3.01 16.20
C ASP A 215 -7.63 2.58 14.72
N TYR A 216 -6.62 1.89 14.15
CA TYR A 216 -6.63 1.50 12.73
C TYR A 216 -7.68 0.40 12.46
N PRO A 217 -8.40 0.41 11.33
CA PRO A 217 -9.38 -0.64 11.00
C PRO A 217 -8.71 -1.95 10.56
N LEU A 218 -7.98 -2.60 11.47
CA LEU A 218 -7.15 -3.79 11.23
C LEU A 218 -7.89 -4.97 10.59
N SER A 219 -9.22 -5.06 10.77
CA SER A 219 -10.02 -6.11 10.12
C SER A 219 -10.09 -5.98 8.59
N ALA A 220 -9.81 -4.80 8.05
CA ALA A 220 -9.77 -4.54 6.61
C ALA A 220 -8.38 -4.73 6.00
N VAL A 221 -7.34 -4.97 6.82
CA VAL A 221 -5.96 -5.10 6.35
C VAL A 221 -5.77 -6.42 5.61
N GLY A 222 -5.41 -6.33 4.33
CA GLY A 222 -5.08 -7.45 3.45
C GLY A 222 -3.58 -7.69 3.32
N GLU A 223 -2.76 -6.66 3.56
CA GLU A 223 -1.32 -6.66 3.35
C GLU A 223 -0.65 -5.66 4.32
N ILE A 224 0.55 -5.98 4.79
CA ILE A 224 1.36 -5.11 5.65
C ILE A 224 2.70 -4.84 4.95
N HIS A 225 3.14 -3.58 4.94
CA HIS A 225 4.46 -3.17 4.49
C HIS A 225 5.37 -2.79 5.65
N LEU A 226 6.65 -3.07 5.49
CA LEU A 226 7.76 -2.60 6.32
C LEU A 226 8.86 -2.06 5.42
N GLY A 227 9.25 -0.81 5.64
CA GLY A 227 10.39 -0.17 5.00
C GLY A 227 11.39 0.40 6.00
N GLY A 228 12.56 0.78 5.52
CA GLY A 228 13.51 1.59 6.27
C GLY A 228 13.36 3.06 5.91
N HIS A 229 13.63 3.95 6.86
CA HIS A 229 13.57 5.40 6.69
C HIS A 229 14.92 6.05 6.99
N ASP A 230 15.17 7.23 6.44
CA ASP A 230 16.33 8.03 6.79
C ASP A 230 15.98 8.99 7.94
N GLU A 231 16.99 9.26 8.77
CA GLU A 231 16.91 10.23 9.85
C GLU A 231 17.50 11.56 9.39
N ASP A 232 16.77 12.64 9.60
CA ASP A 232 17.17 14.02 9.34
C ASP A 232 16.69 14.92 10.47
N ALA A 233 16.90 16.20 10.36
CA ALA A 233 16.42 17.20 11.28
C ALA A 233 15.86 18.40 10.51
N ASP A 234 14.81 19.00 11.04
CA ASP A 234 14.27 20.24 10.51
C ASP A 234 15.22 21.42 10.77
N GLU A 235 14.87 22.61 10.28
CA GLU A 235 15.67 23.83 10.44
C GLU A 235 15.87 24.29 11.91
N HIS A 236 15.10 23.69 12.85
CA HIS A 236 15.18 23.96 14.28
C HIS A 236 15.89 22.83 15.04
N GLY A 237 16.32 21.75 14.34
CA GLY A 237 16.98 20.59 14.91
C GLY A 237 16.04 19.58 15.54
N ALA A 238 14.73 19.65 15.28
CA ALA A 238 13.80 18.60 15.67
C ALA A 238 13.93 17.38 14.74
N PRO A 239 13.71 16.14 15.22
CA PRO A 239 13.77 14.95 14.41
C PRO A 239 12.81 15.04 13.22
N LEU A 240 13.32 14.71 12.02
CA LEU A 240 12.55 14.57 10.80
C LEU A 240 12.91 13.21 10.18
N LEU A 241 11.97 12.32 10.07
CA LEU A 241 12.16 11.06 9.41
C LEU A 241 11.69 11.16 7.96
N ILE A 242 12.49 10.60 7.04
CA ILE A 242 12.20 10.58 5.61
C ILE A 242 11.91 9.15 5.20
N ASP A 243 10.76 8.93 4.62
CA ASP A 243 10.30 7.66 4.09
C ASP A 243 11.05 7.32 2.78
N SER A 244 12.27 6.81 2.93
CA SER A 244 13.20 6.63 1.82
C SER A 244 13.22 5.21 1.25
N HIS A 245 12.76 4.22 2.04
CA HIS A 245 12.87 2.79 1.75
C HIS A 245 14.27 2.40 1.22
N GLY A 246 15.32 2.99 1.83
CA GLY A 246 16.70 2.91 1.36
C GLY A 246 17.67 2.18 2.27
N ARG A 247 17.17 1.55 3.34
CA ARG A 247 17.97 0.84 4.36
C ARG A 247 17.15 -0.25 5.04
N GLU A 248 17.80 -1.00 5.93
CA GLU A 248 17.14 -1.99 6.78
C GLU A 248 16.06 -1.40 7.68
N VAL A 249 15.05 -2.21 8.00
CA VAL A 249 13.97 -1.85 8.92
C VAL A 249 14.54 -1.72 10.33
N VAL A 250 14.30 -0.57 10.98
CA VAL A 250 14.82 -0.29 12.32
C VAL A 250 14.02 -1.00 13.42
N ASP A 251 14.67 -1.29 14.57
CA ASP A 251 14.04 -2.03 15.67
C ASP A 251 12.73 -1.42 16.19
N PRO A 252 12.56 -0.07 16.28
CA PRO A 252 11.27 0.51 16.68
C PRO A 252 10.11 0.17 15.72
N VAL A 253 10.36 0.06 14.41
CA VAL A 253 9.35 -0.33 13.42
C VAL A 253 9.00 -1.81 13.58
N TRP A 254 9.98 -2.68 13.84
CA TRP A 254 9.73 -4.08 14.19
C TRP A 254 8.91 -4.23 15.47
N ALA A 255 9.18 -3.43 16.50
CA ALA A 255 8.40 -3.45 17.72
C ALA A 255 6.95 -2.98 17.49
N LEU A 256 6.73 -2.02 16.57
CA LEU A 256 5.39 -1.59 16.17
C LEU A 256 4.67 -2.66 15.36
N LEU A 257 5.38 -3.42 14.52
CA LEU A 257 4.84 -4.60 13.86
C LEU A 257 4.36 -5.65 14.86
N ASP A 258 5.17 -5.98 15.89
CA ASP A 258 4.77 -6.94 16.92
C ASP A 258 3.48 -6.50 17.63
N HIS A 259 3.34 -5.19 17.91
CA HIS A 259 2.11 -4.61 18.44
C HIS A 259 0.93 -4.79 17.48
N THR A 260 1.15 -4.56 16.18
CA THR A 260 0.16 -4.75 15.12
C THR A 260 -0.29 -6.21 15.01
N LEU A 261 0.67 -7.15 14.94
CA LEU A 261 0.37 -8.58 14.79
C LEU A 261 -0.33 -9.17 16.03
N THR A 262 -0.07 -8.63 17.22
CA THR A 262 -0.80 -9.01 18.45
C THR A 262 -2.31 -8.78 18.30
N GLN A 263 -2.71 -7.74 17.55
CA GLN A 263 -4.12 -7.37 17.38
C GLN A 263 -4.74 -7.95 16.11
N SER A 264 -3.99 -7.95 14.99
CA SER A 264 -4.49 -8.38 13.68
C SER A 264 -4.33 -9.88 13.43
N GLY A 265 -3.44 -10.56 14.17
CA GLY A 265 -2.90 -11.85 13.76
C GLY A 265 -2.00 -11.73 12.53
N PRO A 266 -1.41 -12.85 12.05
CA PRO A 266 -0.50 -12.84 10.91
C PRO A 266 -1.22 -12.40 9.62
N ARG A 267 -0.52 -11.60 8.82
CA ARG A 267 -0.95 -11.08 7.51
C ARG A 267 0.19 -11.26 6.50
N PRO A 268 -0.08 -11.21 5.17
CA PRO A 268 0.98 -11.04 4.17
C PRO A 268 1.84 -9.83 4.54
N LEU A 269 3.16 -10.01 4.62
CA LEU A 269 4.10 -9.02 5.14
C LEU A 269 5.21 -8.76 4.12
N LEU A 270 5.27 -7.56 3.56
CA LEU A 270 6.30 -7.15 2.61
C LEU A 270 7.48 -6.50 3.32
N ILE A 271 8.68 -6.81 2.87
CA ILE A 271 9.85 -5.96 3.08
C ILE A 271 10.05 -5.11 1.83
N GLU A 272 9.88 -3.82 1.99
CA GLU A 272 10.03 -2.84 0.93
C GLU A 272 11.41 -2.18 1.00
N TRP A 273 12.13 -2.21 -0.14
CA TRP A 273 13.44 -1.59 -0.26
C TRP A 273 13.63 -1.05 -1.67
N ASP A 274 13.41 0.27 -1.85
CA ASP A 274 13.25 0.89 -3.16
C ASP A 274 14.46 1.66 -3.63
N THR A 275 15.18 2.27 -2.71
CA THR A 275 16.41 3.02 -2.99
C THR A 275 17.59 2.33 -2.35
N ASN A 276 18.82 2.60 -2.81
CA ASN A 276 20.04 1.92 -2.31
C ASN A 276 19.87 0.40 -2.21
N VAL A 277 19.19 -0.19 -3.20
CA VAL A 277 18.80 -1.61 -3.21
C VAL A 277 20.01 -2.51 -2.92
N PRO A 278 19.97 -3.32 -1.85
CA PRO A 278 21.10 -4.15 -1.42
C PRO A 278 21.25 -5.39 -2.29
N GLU A 279 22.32 -6.15 -2.04
CA GLU A 279 22.43 -7.50 -2.57
C GLU A 279 21.33 -8.42 -2.01
N TRP A 280 20.99 -9.47 -2.77
CA TRP A 280 19.89 -10.37 -2.43
C TRP A 280 19.99 -10.97 -1.01
N ASP A 281 21.20 -11.36 -0.58
CA ASP A 281 21.38 -11.98 0.74
C ASP A 281 20.98 -11.06 1.91
N VAL A 282 21.15 -9.74 1.73
CA VAL A 282 20.73 -8.75 2.74
C VAL A 282 19.21 -8.63 2.77
N LEU A 283 18.55 -8.49 1.62
CA LEU A 283 17.09 -8.44 1.53
C LEU A 283 16.44 -9.74 2.03
N ALA A 284 17.01 -10.89 1.69
CA ALA A 284 16.57 -12.19 2.16
C ALA A 284 16.73 -12.36 3.69
N ALA A 285 17.72 -11.71 4.31
CA ALA A 285 17.87 -11.69 5.76
C ALA A 285 16.74 -10.90 6.44
N GLU A 286 16.32 -9.76 5.89
CA GLU A 286 15.15 -9.02 6.36
C GLU A 286 13.85 -9.84 6.18
N ALA A 287 13.67 -10.49 5.03
CA ALA A 287 12.55 -11.39 4.81
C ALA A 287 12.53 -12.56 5.81
N LYS A 288 13.69 -13.07 6.20
CA LYS A 288 13.80 -14.11 7.25
C LYS A 288 13.43 -13.58 8.63
N ARG A 289 13.71 -12.32 8.94
CA ARG A 289 13.26 -11.66 10.17
C ARG A 289 11.73 -11.54 10.17
N ALA A 290 11.15 -11.18 9.02
CA ALA A 290 9.70 -11.12 8.84
C ALA A 290 9.03 -12.51 9.03
N ASP A 291 9.61 -13.56 8.47
CA ASP A 291 9.13 -14.94 8.65
C ASP A 291 9.13 -15.36 10.13
N ALA A 292 10.20 -15.01 10.84
CA ALA A 292 10.31 -15.29 12.28
C ALA A 292 9.28 -14.49 13.10
N ALA A 293 9.01 -13.23 12.75
CA ALA A 293 7.98 -12.42 13.40
C ALA A 293 6.57 -13.01 13.17
N LEU A 294 6.24 -13.37 11.93
CA LEU A 294 4.94 -13.99 11.61
C LEU A 294 4.73 -15.33 12.34
N ALA A 295 5.78 -16.14 12.48
CA ALA A 295 5.72 -17.44 13.14
C ALA A 295 5.37 -17.36 14.63
N VAL A 296 5.59 -16.22 15.29
CA VAL A 296 5.19 -16.01 16.71
C VAL A 296 3.67 -15.97 16.87
N PHE A 297 2.95 -15.52 15.84
CA PHE A 297 1.50 -15.27 15.87
C PHE A 297 0.70 -16.28 15.04
N ALA A 298 1.35 -17.28 14.44
CA ALA A 298 0.73 -18.29 13.56
C ALA A 298 -0.06 -19.39 14.33
#